data_419684d6f4a14160d2b678e221b58e38
#
_entry.id   419684d6f4a14160d2b678e221b58e38
#
_cell.length_a   1.000
_cell.length_b   1.000
_cell.length_c   1.000
_cell.angle_alpha   90.00
_cell.angle_beta   90.00
_cell.angle_gamma   90.00
#
_symmetry.space_group_name_H-M   'P 1'
#
loop_
_entity.id
_entity.type
_entity.pdbx_description
1 polymer ?
#
loop_
_entity_poly.entity_id
_entity_poly.type
_entity_poly.pdbx_seq_one_letter_code
_entity_poly.pdbx_strand_id
1 'polypeptide(L)'
;MDNDKSIPESIPGPEITQDQIPNVPEVRYNGILVPHDGSEKSDVALRHAIYLSKLSGAEIIILNVIEHVKDTDSSALIATSYAEQDSPDRSNDKLKVTMYGGIKQMIEEKIRLCKQAGVKSQISYKIQTGKPPVDEIINVAQVMNVDLIIMASSKITSSIKVHGSITRKVIDSANKPVLVIHEQKQK
;
A
#
# COMPACT_ATOMS: atom_id res chain seq x y z
N MET A 1 -26.95 34.56 -29.33
CA MET A 1 -25.60 34.25 -29.93
C MET A 1 -25.14 32.99 -29.22
N ASP A 2 -25.58 31.88 -29.76
CA ASP A 2 -25.24 30.55 -29.26
C ASP A 2 -23.85 30.15 -29.74
N ASN A 3 -22.94 30.01 -28.81
CA ASN A 3 -21.60 29.49 -29.08
C ASN A 3 -21.64 27.96 -28.87
N ASP A 4 -22.23 27.26 -29.84
CA ASP A 4 -22.10 25.83 -29.99
C ASP A 4 -20.66 25.50 -30.38
N LYS A 5 -19.81 25.22 -29.40
CA LYS A 5 -18.52 24.59 -29.61
C LYS A 5 -18.72 23.08 -29.69
N SER A 6 -19.20 22.61 -30.82
CA SER A 6 -19.14 21.19 -31.17
C SER A 6 -17.69 20.70 -31.05
N ILE A 7 -17.47 19.72 -30.17
CA ILE A 7 -16.22 18.97 -30.10
C ILE A 7 -16.01 18.35 -31.50
N PRO A 8 -14.87 18.52 -32.17
CA PRO A 8 -14.65 17.91 -33.46
C PRO A 8 -14.73 16.39 -33.33
N GLU A 9 -15.49 15.77 -34.23
CA GLU A 9 -15.54 14.32 -34.39
C GLU A 9 -14.11 13.78 -34.47
N SER A 10 -13.88 12.64 -33.82
CA SER A 10 -12.58 11.97 -33.72
C SER A 10 -11.89 11.92 -35.07
N ILE A 11 -10.69 12.50 -35.16
CA ILE A 11 -9.82 12.35 -36.31
C ILE A 11 -9.53 10.87 -36.46
N PRO A 12 -9.89 10.21 -37.60
CA PRO A 12 -9.56 8.81 -37.81
C PRO A 12 -8.03 8.66 -37.76
N GLY A 13 -7.53 7.85 -36.86
CA GLY A 13 -6.11 7.55 -36.80
C GLY A 13 -5.66 6.81 -38.06
N PRO A 14 -4.36 6.80 -38.37
CA PRO A 14 -3.82 6.05 -39.51
C PRO A 14 -4.17 4.56 -39.33
N GLU A 15 -4.60 3.88 -40.41
CA GLU A 15 -4.73 2.45 -40.45
C GLU A 15 -3.34 1.82 -40.23
N ILE A 16 -3.13 1.21 -39.07
CA ILE A 16 -1.87 0.53 -38.71
C ILE A 16 -2.05 -0.95 -39.07
N THR A 17 -1.28 -1.43 -40.01
CA THR A 17 -1.22 -2.88 -40.32
C THR A 17 -0.44 -3.60 -39.22
N GLN A 18 -0.74 -4.89 -39.00
CA GLN A 18 -0.09 -5.69 -37.93
C GLN A 18 1.43 -5.68 -38.00
N ASP A 19 2.00 -5.59 -39.20
CA ASP A 19 3.45 -5.55 -39.43
C ASP A 19 4.10 -4.21 -39.01
N GLN A 20 3.30 -3.18 -38.75
CA GLN A 20 3.76 -1.85 -38.31
C GLN A 20 3.70 -1.66 -36.80
N ILE A 21 3.16 -2.63 -36.07
CA ILE A 21 3.13 -2.57 -34.60
C ILE A 21 4.53 -2.93 -34.11
N PRO A 22 5.28 -1.98 -33.49
CA PRO A 22 6.58 -2.30 -32.92
C PRO A 22 6.41 -3.40 -31.88
N ASN A 23 7.35 -4.34 -31.85
CA ASN A 23 7.39 -5.37 -30.81
C ASN A 23 7.66 -4.70 -29.45
N VAL A 24 6.59 -4.28 -28.79
CA VAL A 24 6.66 -3.67 -27.47
C VAL A 24 6.82 -4.79 -26.46
N PRO A 25 7.89 -4.78 -25.65
CA PRO A 25 8.06 -5.79 -24.61
C PRO A 25 6.85 -5.83 -23.69
N GLU A 26 6.31 -7.04 -23.49
CA GLU A 26 5.17 -7.24 -22.59
C GLU A 26 5.56 -6.92 -21.14
N VAL A 27 4.83 -6.02 -20.50
CA VAL A 27 4.99 -5.75 -19.07
C VAL A 27 4.29 -6.85 -18.29
N ARG A 28 5.04 -7.57 -17.45
CA ARG A 28 4.50 -8.60 -16.57
C ARG A 28 4.72 -8.23 -15.12
N TYR A 29 3.68 -8.37 -14.33
CA TYR A 29 3.76 -8.24 -12.88
C TYR A 29 3.74 -9.64 -12.25
N ASN A 30 4.80 -10.03 -11.56
CA ASN A 30 4.90 -11.29 -10.81
C ASN A 30 4.69 -11.06 -9.31
N GLY A 31 5.08 -9.91 -8.79
CA GLY A 31 4.94 -9.52 -7.39
C GLY A 31 4.45 -8.10 -7.20
N ILE A 32 3.44 -7.93 -6.36
CA ILE A 32 2.85 -6.65 -5.99
C ILE A 32 3.01 -6.45 -4.49
N LEU A 33 3.73 -5.40 -4.08
CA LEU A 33 3.87 -5.01 -2.67
C LEU A 33 2.78 -4.01 -2.29
N VAL A 34 2.08 -4.29 -1.19
CA VAL A 34 1.04 -3.41 -0.63
C VAL A 34 1.41 -3.04 0.80
N PRO A 35 2.02 -1.87 1.03
CA PRO A 35 2.16 -1.31 2.37
C PRO A 35 0.77 -1.06 2.98
N HIS A 36 0.51 -1.62 4.16
CA HIS A 36 -0.82 -1.63 4.79
C HIS A 36 -0.71 -1.33 6.29
N ASP A 37 -1.25 -0.19 6.70
CA ASP A 37 -1.21 0.32 8.08
C ASP A 37 -2.48 -0.02 8.90
N GLY A 38 -3.41 -0.78 8.32
CA GLY A 38 -4.69 -1.12 8.93
C GLY A 38 -5.81 -0.12 8.61
N SER A 39 -5.52 1.00 7.96
CA SER A 39 -6.52 2.02 7.63
C SER A 39 -7.40 1.62 6.44
N GLU A 40 -8.61 2.20 6.37
CA GLU A 40 -9.50 2.06 5.22
C GLU A 40 -8.86 2.51 3.90
N LYS A 41 -7.93 3.46 3.97
CA LYS A 41 -7.18 3.94 2.79
C LYS A 41 -6.27 2.86 2.25
N SER A 42 -5.55 2.16 3.11
CA SER A 42 -4.72 1.04 2.69
C SER A 42 -5.55 -0.14 2.17
N ASP A 43 -6.81 -0.30 2.63
CA ASP A 43 -7.75 -1.24 2.05
C ASP A 43 -8.12 -0.90 0.60
N VAL A 44 -8.19 0.39 0.25
CA VAL A 44 -8.41 0.79 -1.15
C VAL A 44 -7.23 0.38 -2.02
N ALA A 45 -5.99 0.60 -1.56
CA ALA A 45 -4.79 0.15 -2.27
C ALA A 45 -4.79 -1.39 -2.45
N LEU A 46 -5.17 -2.14 -1.41
CA LEU A 46 -5.28 -3.59 -1.48
C LEU A 46 -6.32 -4.06 -2.50
N ARG A 47 -7.47 -3.36 -2.62
CA ARG A 47 -8.48 -3.67 -3.66
C ARG A 47 -7.93 -3.54 -5.08
N HIS A 48 -7.10 -2.52 -5.35
CA HIS A 48 -6.40 -2.39 -6.64
C HIS A 48 -5.39 -3.51 -6.86
N ALA A 49 -4.64 -3.91 -5.82
CA ALA A 49 -3.73 -5.05 -5.90
C ALA A 49 -4.47 -6.36 -6.21
N ILE A 50 -5.61 -6.59 -5.56
CA ILE A 50 -6.48 -7.75 -5.84
C ILE A 50 -6.90 -7.78 -7.31
N TYR A 51 -7.36 -6.64 -7.84
CA TYR A 51 -7.78 -6.54 -9.24
C TYR A 51 -6.62 -6.87 -10.19
N LEU A 52 -5.47 -6.25 -10.00
CA LEU A 52 -4.29 -6.48 -10.84
C LEU A 52 -3.75 -7.91 -10.71
N SER A 53 -3.70 -8.46 -9.51
CA SER A 53 -3.29 -9.84 -9.27
C SER A 53 -4.20 -10.85 -10.00
N LYS A 54 -5.51 -10.62 -10.03
CA LYS A 54 -6.45 -11.47 -10.77
C LYS A 54 -6.23 -11.44 -12.27
N LEU A 55 -5.76 -10.33 -12.82
CA LEU A 55 -5.47 -10.18 -14.25
C LEU A 55 -4.11 -10.74 -14.64
N SER A 56 -3.07 -10.49 -13.83
CA SER A 56 -1.68 -10.84 -14.15
C SER A 56 -1.22 -12.16 -13.57
N GLY A 57 -1.90 -12.68 -12.54
CA GLY A 57 -1.41 -13.80 -11.73
C GLY A 57 -0.34 -13.42 -10.71
N ALA A 58 -0.07 -12.12 -10.53
CA ALA A 58 0.95 -11.64 -9.60
C ALA A 58 0.67 -12.02 -8.16
N GLU A 59 1.71 -12.38 -7.41
CA GLU A 59 1.66 -12.53 -5.95
C GLU A 59 1.33 -11.20 -5.29
N ILE A 60 0.55 -11.24 -4.20
CA ILE A 60 0.32 -10.07 -3.34
C ILE A 60 1.14 -10.23 -2.06
N ILE A 61 1.97 -9.24 -1.74
CA ILE A 61 2.76 -9.16 -0.52
C ILE A 61 2.22 -8.00 0.32
N ILE A 62 1.58 -8.31 1.44
CA ILE A 62 1.06 -7.31 2.37
C ILE A 62 2.17 -6.97 3.36
N LEU A 63 2.59 -5.70 3.43
CA LEU A 63 3.63 -5.24 4.34
C LEU A 63 3.04 -4.32 5.40
N ASN A 64 3.18 -4.69 6.66
CA ASN A 64 2.97 -3.79 7.78
C ASN A 64 4.32 -3.37 8.38
N VAL A 65 4.51 -2.08 8.62
CA VAL A 65 5.70 -1.54 9.28
C VAL A 65 5.30 -0.91 10.60
N ILE A 66 5.85 -1.43 11.67
CA ILE A 66 5.68 -0.91 13.03
C ILE A 66 6.80 0.10 13.27
N GLU A 67 6.46 1.38 13.35
CA GLU A 67 7.43 2.38 13.78
C GLU A 67 7.84 2.14 15.23
N HIS A 68 9.14 2.24 15.53
CA HIS A 68 9.61 2.28 16.90
C HIS A 68 9.05 3.54 17.56
N VAL A 69 8.08 3.34 18.45
CA VAL A 69 7.75 4.37 19.43
C VAL A 69 8.98 4.50 20.34
N LYS A 70 9.71 5.59 20.24
CA LYS A 70 10.82 5.87 21.15
C LYS A 70 10.26 5.79 22.58
N ASP A 71 10.96 5.09 23.45
CA ASP A 71 10.55 4.81 24.84
C ASP A 71 10.14 6.04 25.67
N THR A 72 10.40 7.26 25.17
CA THR A 72 10.03 8.52 25.80
C THR A 72 8.56 8.93 25.64
N ASP A 73 7.86 8.46 24.59
CA ASP A 73 6.46 8.86 24.35
C ASP A 73 5.43 7.80 24.77
N SER A 74 5.87 6.56 24.98
CA SER A 74 4.99 5.46 25.40
C SER A 74 4.50 5.58 26.85
N SER A 75 5.22 6.30 27.69
CA SER A 75 4.83 6.49 29.11
C SER A 75 3.56 7.35 29.27
N ALA A 76 3.31 8.30 28.37
CA ALA A 76 2.19 9.22 28.46
C ALA A 76 0.85 8.64 27.97
N LEU A 77 0.89 7.76 26.98
CA LEU A 77 -0.32 7.13 26.42
C LEU A 77 -0.75 5.86 27.16
N ILE A 78 0.17 5.22 27.90
CA ILE A 78 -0.08 3.99 28.67
C ILE A 78 -0.54 4.31 30.09
N ALA A 79 -0.16 5.46 30.64
CA ALA A 79 -0.47 5.85 32.03
C ALA A 79 -1.97 6.06 32.30
N THR A 80 -2.81 6.16 31.28
CA THR A 80 -4.26 6.41 31.45
C THR A 80 -5.13 5.16 31.53
N SER A 81 -4.61 3.96 31.29
CA SER A 81 -5.47 2.76 31.24
C SER A 81 -5.19 1.65 32.25
N TYR A 82 -4.04 1.58 32.90
CA TYR A 82 -3.81 0.51 33.90
C TYR A 82 -2.85 0.94 35.02
N ALA A 83 -3.43 1.40 36.11
CA ALA A 83 -2.75 1.44 37.41
C ALA A 83 -2.92 0.07 38.08
N GLU A 84 -2.01 -0.86 37.85
CA GLU A 84 -1.72 -1.94 38.81
C GLU A 84 -0.34 -2.58 38.54
N GLN A 85 0.44 -2.53 39.57
CA GLN A 85 1.78 -3.00 39.89
C GLN A 85 2.25 -4.29 39.20
N ASP A 86 3.38 -4.27 38.45
CA ASP A 86 4.61 -5.01 38.78
C ASP A 86 5.64 -4.93 37.63
N SER A 87 6.89 -4.56 37.99
CA SER A 87 8.15 -4.61 37.22
C SER A 87 8.19 -4.08 35.75
N PRO A 88 9.11 -3.14 35.44
CA PRO A 88 9.15 -2.41 34.15
C PRO A 88 9.49 -3.29 32.93
N ASP A 89 10.02 -4.50 33.12
CA ASP A 89 10.50 -5.34 32.01
C ASP A 89 9.41 -6.24 31.40
N ARG A 90 8.42 -6.67 32.22
CA ARG A 90 7.33 -7.55 31.76
C ARG A 90 6.19 -6.82 31.05
N SER A 91 6.02 -5.53 31.29
CA SER A 91 4.94 -4.72 30.70
C SER A 91 5.18 -4.48 29.22
N ASN A 92 6.43 -4.20 28.84
CA ASN A 92 6.81 -3.96 27.45
C ASN A 92 6.66 -5.22 26.58
N ASP A 93 6.96 -6.39 27.11
CA ASP A 93 6.81 -7.65 26.38
C ASP A 93 5.35 -8.04 26.17
N LYS A 94 4.49 -7.86 27.18
CA LYS A 94 3.04 -8.08 27.02
C LYS A 94 2.43 -7.14 26.00
N LEU A 95 2.81 -5.86 26.03
CA LEU A 95 2.31 -4.87 25.08
C LEU A 95 2.74 -5.18 23.66
N LYS A 96 4.01 -5.54 23.46
CA LYS A 96 4.53 -5.99 22.17
C LYS A 96 3.76 -7.22 21.66
N VAL A 97 3.58 -8.23 22.49
CA VAL A 97 2.85 -9.45 22.13
C VAL A 97 1.40 -9.14 21.73
N THR A 98 0.71 -8.26 22.47
CA THR A 98 -0.67 -7.85 22.15
C THR A 98 -0.73 -7.08 20.84
N MET A 99 0.20 -6.15 20.61
CA MET A 99 0.28 -5.34 19.40
C MET A 99 0.58 -6.20 18.15
N TYR A 100 1.54 -7.12 18.26
CA TYR A 100 1.83 -8.09 17.19
C TYR A 100 0.63 -9.00 16.90
N GLY A 101 -0.07 -9.44 17.94
CA GLY A 101 -1.29 -10.25 17.81
C GLY A 101 -2.38 -9.54 17.03
N GLY A 102 -2.64 -8.27 17.34
CA GLY A 102 -3.61 -7.44 16.63
C GLY A 102 -3.25 -7.19 15.16
N ILE A 103 -1.97 -6.91 14.89
CA ILE A 103 -1.48 -6.72 13.52
C ILE A 103 -1.60 -8.03 12.73
N LYS A 104 -1.22 -9.16 13.31
CA LYS A 104 -1.34 -10.46 12.68
C LYS A 104 -2.79 -10.77 12.33
N GLN A 105 -3.72 -10.56 13.26
CA GLN A 105 -5.15 -10.75 13.04
C GLN A 105 -5.68 -9.88 11.91
N MET A 106 -5.29 -8.61 11.87
CA MET A 106 -5.64 -7.68 10.79
C MET A 106 -5.13 -8.21 9.45
N ILE A 107 -3.88 -8.63 9.37
CA ILE A 107 -3.29 -9.15 8.12
C ILE A 107 -4.00 -10.44 7.68
N GLU A 108 -4.31 -11.35 8.60
CA GLU A 108 -5.04 -12.58 8.29
C GLU A 108 -6.45 -12.29 7.73
N GLU A 109 -7.10 -11.24 8.23
CA GLU A 109 -8.36 -10.76 7.67
C GLU A 109 -8.17 -10.27 6.22
N LYS A 110 -7.13 -9.48 5.94
CA LYS A 110 -6.84 -9.00 4.58
C LYS A 110 -6.50 -10.15 3.62
N ILE A 111 -5.79 -11.17 4.08
CA ILE A 111 -5.54 -12.40 3.30
C ILE A 111 -6.85 -13.12 2.98
N ARG A 112 -7.76 -13.25 3.97
CA ARG A 112 -9.08 -13.84 3.74
C ARG A 112 -9.87 -13.05 2.71
N LEU A 113 -9.86 -11.71 2.80
CA LEU A 113 -10.49 -10.84 1.82
C LEU A 113 -9.97 -11.09 0.40
N CYS A 114 -8.65 -11.18 0.22
CA CYS A 114 -8.04 -11.47 -1.08
C CYS A 114 -8.53 -12.82 -1.64
N LYS A 115 -8.56 -13.87 -0.81
CA LYS A 115 -9.03 -15.20 -1.22
C LYS A 115 -10.52 -15.19 -1.58
N GLN A 116 -11.36 -14.53 -0.78
CA GLN A 116 -12.80 -14.39 -1.05
C GLN A 116 -13.07 -13.60 -2.33
N ALA A 117 -12.22 -12.62 -2.65
CA ALA A 117 -12.28 -11.87 -3.90
C ALA A 117 -11.81 -12.67 -5.13
N GLY A 118 -11.37 -13.91 -4.95
CA GLY A 118 -10.99 -14.83 -6.04
C GLY A 118 -9.53 -14.68 -6.50
N VAL A 119 -8.62 -14.17 -5.67
CA VAL A 119 -7.17 -14.21 -5.93
C VAL A 119 -6.70 -15.66 -5.87
N LYS A 120 -6.13 -16.16 -6.96
CA LYS A 120 -5.61 -17.54 -7.10
C LYS A 120 -4.10 -17.61 -6.90
N SER A 121 -3.40 -16.49 -7.08
CA SER A 121 -1.96 -16.36 -6.86
C SER A 121 -1.61 -16.46 -5.38
N GLN A 122 -0.33 -16.58 -5.09
CA GLN A 122 0.18 -16.58 -3.73
C GLN A 122 -0.13 -15.23 -3.06
N ILE A 123 -0.47 -15.29 -1.77
CA ILE A 123 -0.64 -14.12 -0.91
C ILE A 123 0.26 -14.34 0.30
N SER A 124 1.24 -13.49 0.46
CA SER A 124 2.17 -13.52 1.60
C SER A 124 2.11 -12.22 2.39
N TYR A 125 2.77 -12.20 3.54
CA TYR A 125 2.87 -10.98 4.34
C TYR A 125 4.24 -10.84 5.01
N LYS A 126 4.55 -9.59 5.35
CA LYS A 126 5.71 -9.22 6.16
C LYS A 126 5.29 -8.23 7.24
N ILE A 127 5.84 -8.39 8.43
CA ILE A 127 5.76 -7.40 9.51
C ILE A 127 7.20 -6.98 9.80
N GLN A 128 7.49 -5.71 9.63
CA GLN A 128 8.82 -5.14 9.82
C GLN A 128 8.83 -4.13 10.96
N THR A 129 9.95 -4.05 11.66
CA THR A 129 10.15 -3.15 12.80
C THR A 129 11.55 -2.56 12.77
N GLY A 130 11.74 -1.44 13.44
CA GLY A 130 13.07 -0.90 13.74
C GLY A 130 13.61 0.12 12.76
N LYS A 131 13.10 0.20 11.54
CA LYS A 131 13.48 1.24 10.57
C LYS A 131 12.28 2.11 10.19
N PRO A 132 12.53 3.30 9.65
CA PRO A 132 11.47 4.14 9.10
C PRO A 132 10.66 3.40 8.03
N PRO A 133 9.32 3.62 7.93
CA PRO A 133 8.46 2.92 6.99
C PRO A 133 8.92 3.01 5.53
N VAL A 134 9.48 4.14 5.13
CA VAL A 134 10.00 4.32 3.77
C VAL A 134 11.13 3.32 3.47
N ASP A 135 12.09 3.22 4.40
CA ASP A 135 13.25 2.36 4.23
C ASP A 135 12.85 0.87 4.19
N GLU A 136 11.88 0.48 5.04
CA GLU A 136 11.37 -0.89 5.05
C GLU A 136 10.57 -1.22 3.78
N ILE A 137 9.76 -0.30 3.28
CA ILE A 137 9.02 -0.49 2.02
C ILE A 137 9.99 -0.70 0.86
N ILE A 138 11.03 0.14 0.75
CA ILE A 138 12.05 0.03 -0.30
C ILE A 138 12.84 -1.26 -0.16
N ASN A 139 13.29 -1.58 1.06
CA ASN A 139 14.04 -2.80 1.34
C ASN A 139 13.25 -4.06 0.97
N VAL A 140 11.99 -4.16 1.43
CA VAL A 140 11.14 -5.32 1.12
C VAL A 140 10.85 -5.41 -0.38
N ALA A 141 10.61 -4.29 -1.06
CA ALA A 141 10.41 -4.26 -2.50
C ALA A 141 11.62 -4.80 -3.27
N GLN A 142 12.84 -4.50 -2.80
CA GLN A 142 14.08 -5.00 -3.39
C GLN A 142 14.32 -6.48 -3.07
N VAL A 143 14.25 -6.86 -1.78
CA VAL A 143 14.52 -8.23 -1.32
C VAL A 143 13.54 -9.24 -1.90
N MET A 144 12.26 -8.88 -1.98
CA MET A 144 11.22 -9.72 -2.57
C MET A 144 11.13 -9.60 -4.09
N ASN A 145 11.98 -8.74 -4.69
CA ASN A 145 12.02 -8.47 -6.13
C ASN A 145 10.63 -8.23 -6.75
N VAL A 146 9.82 -7.40 -6.10
CA VAL A 146 8.48 -7.06 -6.62
C VAL A 146 8.58 -6.19 -7.87
N ASP A 147 7.54 -6.22 -8.69
CA ASP A 147 7.49 -5.42 -9.92
C ASP A 147 6.68 -4.15 -9.77
N LEU A 148 5.85 -4.07 -8.72
CA LEU A 148 4.96 -2.94 -8.48
C LEU A 148 4.74 -2.74 -6.97
N ILE A 149 4.76 -1.48 -6.55
CA ILE A 149 4.32 -1.06 -5.22
C ILE A 149 2.96 -0.35 -5.38
N ILE A 150 1.94 -0.77 -4.64
CA ILE A 150 0.62 -0.10 -4.64
C ILE A 150 0.36 0.43 -3.24
N MET A 151 0.19 1.73 -3.11
CA MET A 151 -0.05 2.34 -1.82
C MET A 151 -1.10 3.45 -1.87
N ALA A 152 -1.80 3.64 -0.76
CA ALA A 152 -2.72 4.75 -0.60
C ALA A 152 -1.98 6.03 -0.22
N SER A 153 -2.47 7.15 -0.69
CA SER A 153 -2.02 8.46 -0.25
C SER A 153 -3.11 9.19 0.51
N SER A 154 -2.78 9.66 1.71
CA SER A 154 -3.64 10.58 2.44
C SER A 154 -3.68 11.93 1.72
N LYS A 155 -4.88 12.42 1.36
CA LYS A 155 -5.03 13.81 0.93
C LYS A 155 -4.82 14.70 2.14
N ILE A 156 -3.80 15.54 2.12
CA ILE A 156 -3.73 16.68 3.04
C ILE A 156 -4.78 17.69 2.55
N THR A 157 -5.67 18.10 3.45
CA THR A 157 -6.83 18.97 3.20
C THR A 157 -6.46 20.43 2.90
N SER A 158 -5.54 20.69 2.01
CA SER A 158 -5.25 22.03 1.51
C SER A 158 -5.27 22.04 -0.01
N SER A 159 -5.51 23.20 -0.58
CA SER A 159 -5.66 23.45 -2.03
C SER A 159 -4.51 22.94 -2.90
N ILE A 160 -3.48 22.39 -2.31
CA ILE A 160 -2.32 21.78 -2.96
C ILE A 160 -2.45 20.27 -2.81
N LYS A 161 -2.52 19.56 -3.94
CA LYS A 161 -2.53 18.09 -3.99
C LYS A 161 -1.13 17.57 -3.60
N VAL A 162 -0.85 17.46 -2.31
CA VAL A 162 0.42 16.92 -1.81
C VAL A 162 0.17 15.48 -1.36
N HIS A 163 0.97 14.55 -1.83
CA HIS A 163 1.02 13.17 -1.32
C HIS A 163 1.44 13.19 0.16
N GLY A 164 1.00 12.22 0.96
CA GLY A 164 1.50 12.02 2.31
C GLY A 164 3.03 11.89 2.32
N SER A 165 3.67 12.28 3.42
CA SER A 165 5.13 12.31 3.52
C SER A 165 5.81 10.98 3.18
N ILE A 166 5.23 9.86 3.63
CA ILE A 166 5.73 8.50 3.32
C ILE A 166 5.57 8.20 1.83
N THR A 167 4.38 8.42 1.26
CA THR A 167 4.11 8.15 -0.16
C THR A 167 5.06 8.92 -1.07
N ARG A 168 5.27 10.21 -0.79
CA ARG A 168 6.21 11.03 -1.56
C ARG A 168 7.63 10.48 -1.50
N LYS A 169 8.13 10.16 -0.30
CA LYS A 169 9.48 9.63 -0.14
C LYS A 169 9.64 8.26 -0.82
N VAL A 170 8.61 7.42 -0.81
CA VAL A 170 8.63 6.13 -1.53
C VAL A 170 8.71 6.38 -3.04
N ILE A 171 7.92 7.32 -3.60
CA ILE A 171 7.99 7.68 -5.02
C ILE A 171 9.39 8.17 -5.40
N ASP A 172 9.97 9.03 -4.56
CA ASP A 172 11.28 9.64 -4.83
C ASP A 172 12.45 8.63 -4.72
N SER A 173 12.28 7.56 -3.92
CA SER A 173 13.36 6.62 -3.59
C SER A 173 13.21 5.23 -4.20
N ALA A 174 12.00 4.85 -4.65
CA ALA A 174 11.77 3.53 -5.21
C ALA A 174 12.40 3.39 -6.60
N ASN A 175 13.08 2.27 -6.82
CA ASN A 175 13.55 1.84 -8.14
C ASN A 175 12.54 0.92 -8.86
N LYS A 176 11.32 0.86 -8.35
CA LYS A 176 10.20 0.07 -8.88
C LYS A 176 9.03 1.00 -9.18
N PRO A 177 8.15 0.70 -10.13
CA PRO A 177 6.90 1.41 -10.34
C PRO A 177 6.09 1.54 -9.06
N VAL A 178 5.51 2.73 -8.82
CA VAL A 178 4.65 3.00 -7.67
C VAL A 178 3.29 3.48 -8.16
N LEU A 179 2.25 2.73 -7.86
CA LEU A 179 0.87 3.12 -8.11
C LEU A 179 0.29 3.75 -6.83
N VAL A 180 -0.05 5.02 -6.91
CA VAL A 180 -0.61 5.76 -5.78
C VAL A 180 -2.11 5.92 -5.94
N ILE A 181 -2.86 5.43 -4.96
CA ILE A 181 -4.31 5.49 -4.94
C ILE A 181 -4.76 6.64 -4.03
N HIS A 182 -5.53 7.54 -4.59
CA HIS A 182 -6.18 8.61 -3.84
C HIS A 182 -7.63 8.24 -3.55
N GLU A 183 -8.02 8.30 -2.28
CA GLU A 183 -9.42 8.16 -1.91
C GLU A 183 -10.25 9.28 -2.54
N GLN A 184 -11.20 8.94 -3.38
CA GLN A 184 -12.20 9.89 -3.85
C GLN A 184 -13.31 9.94 -2.79
N LYS A 185 -13.53 11.09 -2.16
CA LYS A 185 -14.76 11.29 -1.38
C LYS A 185 -15.92 11.18 -2.36
N GLN A 186 -16.73 10.15 -2.21
CA GLN A 186 -18.03 10.15 -2.86
C GLN A 186 -18.79 11.37 -2.34
N LYS A 187 -19.23 12.22 -3.27
CA LYS A 187 -20.14 13.36 -2.99
C LYS A 187 -21.51 12.85 -2.71
#